data_4919b69b56b7d33701a8ae9ef8fcdd3a
#
_entry.id   4919b69b56b7d33701a8ae9ef8fcdd3a
#
_cell.length_a   1.000
_cell.length_b   1.000
_cell.length_c   1.000
_cell.angle_alpha   90.00
_cell.angle_beta   90.00
_cell.angle_gamma   90.00
#
_symmetry.space_group_name_H-M   'P 1'
#
loop_
_entity.id
_entity.type
_entity.pdbx_description
1 polymer ?
#
loop_
_entity_poly.entity_id
_entity_poly.type
_entity_poly.pdbx_seq_one_letter_code
_entity_poly.pdbx_strand_id
1 'polypeptide(L)'
;VVGSDQVWRPMYYPTRIENAYLDFAKDWNIKRMAYATSFGTSEWEYTVGQTERCRELLRKFDVVSVREESAVELCRKFFGVNASHVLDPTMLLDVQDYVDLVKRADIPKSKGTLLCYILDETESTTDLISRLASETGLVPFRGNSRVEDWSAPLAERIQPPVEQWLRGFMDAELVVTDSFHACVFSILFHKPFVVVGNKERGLARVKSLLKMFGLEERWNSDIPTISFSKTIDWKDVDECLEEWRKSSHDVLRFFKINKE
;
A
#
# COMPACT_ATOMS: atom_id res chain seq x y z
N VAL A 1 4.04 -8.98 -16.90
CA VAL A 1 3.14 -8.49 -15.85
C VAL A 1 3.53 -7.07 -15.49
N VAL A 2 2.55 -6.19 -15.36
CA VAL A 2 2.71 -4.88 -14.72
C VAL A 2 2.28 -5.05 -13.26
N GLY A 3 3.18 -4.73 -12.35
CA GLY A 3 2.98 -4.97 -10.93
C GLY A 3 2.26 -3.87 -10.20
N SER A 4 2.10 -4.08 -8.92
CA SER A 4 1.39 -3.17 -8.03
C SER A 4 2.12 -1.83 -7.83
N ASP A 5 1.62 -1.02 -6.92
CA ASP A 5 1.99 0.37 -6.66
C ASP A 5 1.43 1.36 -7.70
N GLN A 6 1.72 2.64 -7.53
CA GLN A 6 1.15 3.75 -8.30
C GLN A 6 1.81 3.89 -9.69
N VAL A 7 2.01 2.75 -10.35
CA VAL A 7 2.66 2.72 -11.67
C VAL A 7 1.80 3.37 -12.77
N TRP A 8 0.50 3.52 -12.52
CA TRP A 8 -0.43 4.19 -13.42
C TRP A 8 -0.75 5.63 -13.01
N ARG A 9 0.05 6.25 -12.15
CA ARG A 9 -0.09 7.65 -11.79
C ARG A 9 0.82 8.54 -12.63
N PRO A 10 0.27 9.39 -13.54
CA PRO A 10 1.07 10.16 -14.49
C PRO A 10 2.08 11.09 -13.86
N MET A 11 1.80 11.63 -12.66
CA MET A 11 2.71 12.53 -11.96
C MET A 11 4.08 11.90 -11.67
N TYR A 12 4.16 10.57 -11.53
CA TYR A 12 5.43 9.86 -11.32
C TYR A 12 6.17 9.55 -12.62
N TYR A 13 5.46 9.57 -13.76
CA TYR A 13 6.01 9.26 -15.10
C TYR A 13 5.49 10.26 -16.14
N PRO A 14 5.70 11.57 -15.96
CA PRO A 14 5.00 12.61 -16.74
C PRO A 14 5.29 12.54 -18.23
N THR A 15 6.47 12.05 -18.63
CA THR A 15 6.90 12.00 -20.04
C THR A 15 6.78 10.62 -20.68
N ARG A 16 6.61 9.55 -19.91
CA ARG A 16 6.65 8.17 -20.41
C ARG A 16 5.71 7.22 -19.66
N ILE A 17 4.53 7.68 -19.31
CA ILE A 17 3.54 6.83 -18.62
C ILE A 17 3.19 5.59 -19.44
N GLU A 18 3.30 5.62 -20.74
CA GLU A 18 3.04 4.52 -21.66
C GLU A 18 3.95 3.30 -21.40
N ASN A 19 5.12 3.49 -20.81
CA ASN A 19 5.99 2.38 -20.41
C ASN A 19 5.35 1.50 -19.34
N ALA A 20 4.54 2.08 -18.45
CA ALA A 20 3.77 1.34 -17.47
C ALA A 20 2.58 0.57 -18.07
N TYR A 21 2.29 0.79 -19.35
CA TYR A 21 1.35 0.04 -20.16
C TYR A 21 2.04 -0.87 -21.19
N LEU A 22 3.34 -1.15 -21.00
CA LEU A 22 4.17 -2.03 -21.82
C LEU A 22 4.26 -1.57 -23.29
N ASP A 23 4.34 -0.26 -23.56
CA ASP A 23 4.49 0.30 -24.92
C ASP A 23 5.67 -0.31 -25.67
N PHE A 24 6.81 -0.52 -24.97
CA PHE A 24 8.00 -1.17 -25.54
C PHE A 24 7.76 -2.61 -26.03
N ALA A 25 6.70 -3.26 -25.55
CA ALA A 25 6.34 -4.62 -25.90
C ALA A 25 5.03 -4.71 -26.69
N LYS A 26 4.52 -3.58 -27.21
CA LYS A 26 3.18 -3.49 -27.84
C LYS A 26 2.97 -4.44 -29.03
N ASP A 27 4.04 -4.74 -29.75
CA ASP A 27 4.01 -5.60 -30.95
C ASP A 27 4.48 -7.04 -30.67
N TRP A 28 4.77 -7.37 -29.40
CA TRP A 28 5.18 -8.71 -29.03
C TRP A 28 3.98 -9.64 -28.89
N ASN A 29 4.12 -10.88 -29.31
CA ASN A 29 3.12 -11.93 -29.10
C ASN A 29 3.31 -12.56 -27.70
N ILE A 30 2.82 -11.86 -26.67
CA ILE A 30 2.93 -12.26 -25.25
C ILE A 30 1.61 -12.04 -24.53
N LYS A 31 1.36 -12.80 -23.48
CA LYS A 31 0.29 -12.50 -22.53
C LYS A 31 0.64 -11.30 -21.67
N ARG A 32 -0.32 -10.40 -21.47
CA ARG A 32 -0.15 -9.16 -20.67
C ARG A 32 -1.12 -9.16 -19.52
N MET A 33 -0.61 -8.86 -18.34
CA MET A 33 -1.41 -8.73 -17.14
C MET A 33 -1.02 -7.44 -16.39
N ALA A 34 -2.02 -6.75 -15.89
CA ALA A 34 -1.88 -5.78 -14.82
C ALA A 34 -2.42 -6.40 -13.54
N TYR A 35 -1.56 -6.53 -12.51
CA TYR A 35 -1.97 -7.05 -11.23
C TYR A 35 -1.85 -5.99 -10.13
N ALA A 36 -2.99 -5.67 -9.50
CA ALA A 36 -3.09 -4.71 -8.41
C ALA A 36 -2.43 -3.35 -8.72
N THR A 37 -2.46 -2.92 -9.99
CA THR A 37 -1.95 -1.61 -10.39
C THR A 37 -2.77 -0.49 -9.76
N SER A 38 -2.17 0.69 -9.57
CA SER A 38 -2.80 1.78 -8.86
C SER A 38 -2.62 3.11 -9.59
N PHE A 39 -3.68 3.91 -9.62
CA PHE A 39 -3.64 5.33 -9.98
C PHE A 39 -3.30 6.21 -8.78
N GLY A 40 -3.47 5.70 -7.54
CA GLY A 40 -3.20 6.43 -6.30
C GLY A 40 -4.25 7.49 -5.94
N THR A 41 -5.06 7.90 -6.89
CA THR A 41 -6.09 8.94 -6.77
C THR A 41 -7.42 8.47 -7.34
N SER A 42 -8.52 9.13 -6.95
CA SER A 42 -9.83 8.98 -7.57
C SER A 42 -10.05 9.95 -8.74
N GLU A 43 -9.14 10.91 -8.92
CA GLU A 43 -9.21 11.89 -9.98
C GLU A 43 -8.44 11.43 -11.22
N TRP A 44 -8.89 11.89 -12.41
CA TRP A 44 -8.22 11.58 -13.67
C TRP A 44 -7.11 12.58 -13.94
N GLU A 45 -5.86 12.14 -13.81
CA GLU A 45 -4.66 13.01 -13.97
C GLU A 45 -4.03 12.95 -15.36
N TYR A 46 -4.55 12.14 -16.29
CA TYR A 46 -4.01 11.97 -17.64
C TYR A 46 -4.41 13.13 -18.57
N THR A 47 -3.49 13.55 -19.43
CA THR A 47 -3.84 14.39 -20.58
C THR A 47 -4.67 13.59 -21.60
N VAL A 48 -5.35 14.28 -22.53
CA VAL A 48 -6.11 13.63 -23.59
C VAL A 48 -5.23 12.66 -24.39
N GLY A 49 -4.04 13.11 -24.81
CA GLY A 49 -3.12 12.28 -25.58
C GLY A 49 -2.58 11.07 -24.80
N GLN A 50 -2.29 11.21 -23.49
CA GLN A 50 -1.91 10.08 -22.66
C GLN A 50 -3.07 9.09 -22.52
N THR A 51 -4.30 9.59 -22.31
CA THR A 51 -5.50 8.75 -22.19
C THR A 51 -5.69 7.89 -23.45
N GLU A 52 -5.58 8.46 -24.65
CA GLU A 52 -5.75 7.74 -25.90
C GLU A 52 -4.68 6.65 -26.08
N ARG A 53 -3.41 7.01 -25.94
CA ARG A 53 -2.30 6.06 -26.08
C ARG A 53 -2.37 4.92 -25.05
N CYS A 54 -2.58 5.25 -23.78
CA CYS A 54 -2.68 4.22 -22.72
C CYS A 54 -3.91 3.34 -22.89
N ARG A 55 -5.03 3.89 -23.39
CA ARG A 55 -6.23 3.11 -23.72
C ARG A 55 -5.95 2.05 -24.81
N GLU A 56 -5.24 2.43 -25.87
CA GLU A 56 -4.88 1.50 -26.95
C GLU A 56 -3.96 0.39 -26.45
N LEU A 57 -3.00 0.72 -25.58
CA LEU A 57 -2.10 -0.26 -24.98
C LEU A 57 -2.84 -1.19 -24.01
N LEU A 58 -3.69 -0.64 -23.14
CA LEU A 58 -4.40 -1.43 -22.13
C LEU A 58 -5.40 -2.41 -22.74
N ARG A 59 -5.98 -2.11 -23.91
CA ARG A 59 -6.83 -3.05 -24.67
C ARG A 59 -6.11 -4.31 -25.12
N LYS A 60 -4.77 -4.30 -25.12
CA LYS A 60 -3.95 -5.49 -25.44
C LYS A 60 -3.68 -6.38 -24.21
N PHE A 61 -4.14 -5.97 -23.04
CA PHE A 61 -3.98 -6.77 -21.82
C PHE A 61 -5.08 -7.85 -21.75
N ASP A 62 -4.66 -9.05 -21.42
CA ASP A 62 -5.56 -10.21 -21.25
C ASP A 62 -6.29 -10.11 -19.90
N VAL A 63 -5.62 -9.56 -18.87
CA VAL A 63 -6.20 -9.37 -17.54
C VAL A 63 -5.78 -8.01 -16.98
N VAL A 64 -6.75 -7.30 -16.43
CA VAL A 64 -6.52 -6.01 -15.76
C VAL A 64 -7.10 -6.08 -14.35
N SER A 65 -6.26 -5.84 -13.36
CA SER A 65 -6.69 -5.70 -11.98
C SER A 65 -6.02 -4.54 -11.28
N VAL A 66 -6.72 -3.96 -10.34
CA VAL A 66 -6.35 -2.74 -9.61
C VAL A 66 -6.56 -2.94 -8.11
N ARG A 67 -5.84 -2.19 -7.27
CA ARG A 67 -5.89 -2.37 -5.81
C ARG A 67 -6.78 -1.34 -5.08
N GLU A 68 -7.40 -0.41 -5.78
CA GLU A 68 -8.38 0.50 -5.20
C GLU A 68 -9.68 0.53 -6.02
N GLU A 69 -10.79 0.64 -5.33
CA GLU A 69 -12.15 0.64 -5.90
C GLU A 69 -12.33 1.75 -6.95
N SER A 70 -11.81 2.95 -6.68
CA SER A 70 -11.88 4.07 -7.63
C SER A 70 -11.20 3.77 -8.97
N ALA A 71 -10.14 2.97 -8.98
CA ALA A 71 -9.42 2.60 -10.19
C ALA A 71 -10.25 1.72 -11.14
N VAL A 72 -11.16 0.90 -10.61
CA VAL A 72 -12.12 0.13 -11.43
C VAL A 72 -12.96 1.07 -12.27
N GLU A 73 -13.52 2.13 -11.65
CA GLU A 73 -14.32 3.14 -12.34
C GLU A 73 -13.49 3.97 -13.33
N LEU A 74 -12.25 4.32 -12.96
CA LEU A 74 -11.34 5.04 -13.87
C LEU A 74 -11.02 4.20 -15.12
N CYS A 75 -10.72 2.91 -14.97
CA CYS A 75 -10.50 1.99 -16.08
C CYS A 75 -11.73 1.91 -17.00
N ARG A 76 -12.90 1.73 -16.41
CA ARG A 76 -14.16 1.66 -17.19
C ARG A 76 -14.45 2.96 -17.93
N LYS A 77 -14.36 4.09 -17.25
CA LYS A 77 -14.76 5.42 -17.77
C LYS A 77 -13.80 5.92 -18.84
N PHE A 78 -12.50 5.82 -18.60
CA PHE A 78 -11.51 6.46 -19.45
C PHE A 78 -10.81 5.53 -20.44
N PHE A 79 -10.69 4.25 -20.09
CA PHE A 79 -10.08 3.26 -20.99
C PHE A 79 -11.09 2.32 -21.65
N GLY A 80 -12.31 2.25 -21.15
CA GLY A 80 -13.33 1.30 -21.63
C GLY A 80 -12.95 -0.16 -21.36
N VAL A 81 -12.22 -0.42 -20.25
CA VAL A 81 -11.74 -1.73 -19.85
C VAL A 81 -12.33 -2.08 -18.49
N ASN A 82 -12.81 -3.32 -18.36
CA ASN A 82 -13.24 -3.85 -17.06
C ASN A 82 -12.01 -4.31 -16.27
N ALA A 83 -11.82 -3.75 -15.09
CA ALA A 83 -10.77 -4.14 -14.16
C ALA A 83 -11.36 -4.83 -12.93
N SER A 84 -10.67 -5.84 -12.41
CA SER A 84 -11.01 -6.50 -11.15
C SER A 84 -10.36 -5.76 -9.98
N HIS A 85 -11.11 -5.54 -8.90
CA HIS A 85 -10.52 -5.07 -7.64
C HIS A 85 -9.90 -6.27 -6.91
N VAL A 86 -8.63 -6.15 -6.51
CA VAL A 86 -7.85 -7.24 -5.89
C VAL A 86 -7.00 -6.72 -4.75
N LEU A 87 -6.53 -7.63 -3.91
CA LEU A 87 -5.54 -7.32 -2.86
C LEU A 87 -4.19 -6.90 -3.45
N ASP A 88 -3.48 -6.04 -2.70
CA ASP A 88 -2.05 -5.84 -2.92
C ASP A 88 -1.32 -7.19 -2.81
N PRO A 89 -0.33 -7.48 -3.68
CA PRO A 89 0.36 -8.78 -3.68
C PRO A 89 1.00 -9.14 -2.35
N THR A 90 1.36 -8.16 -1.52
CA THR A 90 1.89 -8.42 -0.17
C THR A 90 0.87 -9.08 0.76
N MET A 91 -0.43 -8.93 0.50
CA MET A 91 -1.48 -9.57 1.29
C MET A 91 -1.80 -11.01 0.85
N LEU A 92 -1.21 -11.49 -0.23
CA LEU A 92 -1.39 -12.87 -0.72
C LEU A 92 -0.51 -13.88 0.01
N LEU A 93 0.53 -13.43 0.68
CA LEU A 93 1.40 -14.26 1.51
C LEU A 93 0.84 -14.37 2.92
N ASP A 94 1.19 -15.46 3.60
CA ASP A 94 0.89 -15.60 5.01
C ASP A 94 1.80 -14.70 5.86
N VAL A 95 1.30 -14.20 6.97
CA VAL A 95 2.11 -13.42 7.92
C VAL A 95 3.32 -14.21 8.40
N GLN A 96 3.22 -15.53 8.48
CA GLN A 96 4.31 -16.41 8.88
C GLN A 96 5.51 -16.34 7.93
N ASP A 97 5.29 -16.15 6.62
CA ASP A 97 6.36 -15.97 5.65
C ASP A 97 7.23 -14.74 6.00
N TYR A 98 6.59 -13.64 6.42
CA TYR A 98 7.27 -12.42 6.86
C TYR A 98 7.97 -12.60 8.22
N VAL A 99 7.34 -13.30 9.14
CA VAL A 99 7.93 -13.63 10.46
C VAL A 99 9.19 -14.48 10.28
N ASP A 100 9.15 -15.46 9.39
CA ASP A 100 10.29 -16.35 9.13
C ASP A 100 11.44 -15.63 8.43
N LEU A 101 11.14 -14.63 7.60
CA LEU A 101 12.15 -13.77 7.00
C LEU A 101 12.91 -12.99 8.09
N VAL A 102 12.20 -12.37 9.03
CA VAL A 102 12.79 -11.63 10.15
C VAL A 102 13.63 -12.55 11.05
N LYS A 103 13.12 -13.75 11.37
CA LYS A 103 13.83 -14.73 12.20
C LYS A 103 15.13 -15.19 11.55
N ARG A 104 15.11 -15.48 10.23
CA ARG A 104 16.30 -15.91 9.48
C ARG A 104 17.37 -14.84 9.40
N ALA A 105 16.99 -13.58 9.36
CA ALA A 105 17.90 -12.44 9.34
C ALA A 105 18.44 -12.04 10.72
N ASP A 106 17.97 -12.71 11.80
CA ASP A 106 18.35 -12.46 13.20
C ASP A 106 18.29 -10.99 13.60
N ILE A 107 17.24 -10.31 13.20
CA ILE A 107 17.05 -8.88 13.46
C ILE A 107 16.74 -8.64 14.94
N PRO A 108 17.48 -7.76 15.63
CA PRO A 108 17.24 -7.44 17.03
C PRO A 108 15.88 -6.75 17.22
N LYS A 109 15.36 -6.83 18.44
CA LYS A 109 14.12 -6.14 18.82
C LYS A 109 14.21 -4.64 18.60
N SER A 110 13.09 -4.05 18.22
CA SER A 110 12.92 -2.60 18.11
C SER A 110 13.16 -1.90 19.44
N LYS A 111 13.58 -0.62 19.39
CA LYS A 111 13.88 0.15 20.61
C LYS A 111 12.64 0.71 21.31
N GLY A 112 11.45 0.52 20.73
CA GLY A 112 10.18 1.02 21.24
C GLY A 112 9.02 0.13 20.82
N THR A 113 7.80 0.56 21.18
CA THR A 113 6.54 -0.17 20.94
C THR A 113 5.49 0.67 20.19
N LEU A 114 5.74 1.96 19.96
CA LEU A 114 4.94 2.83 19.09
C LEU A 114 5.67 3.02 17.76
N LEU A 115 5.32 2.21 16.76
CA LEU A 115 5.92 2.33 15.44
C LEU A 115 5.41 3.58 14.71
N CYS A 116 6.32 4.49 14.40
CA CYS A 116 6.05 5.70 13.62
C CYS A 116 6.62 5.50 12.20
N TYR A 117 5.75 5.19 11.24
CA TYR A 117 6.13 5.08 9.83
C TYR A 117 5.45 6.19 9.03
N ILE A 118 6.04 7.36 9.07
CA ILE A 118 5.55 8.58 8.42
C ILE A 118 6.48 8.92 7.26
N LEU A 119 5.91 9.03 6.06
CA LEU A 119 6.66 9.36 4.85
C LEU A 119 6.90 10.87 4.71
N ASP A 120 5.90 11.67 5.07
CA ASP A 120 5.96 13.13 5.01
C ASP A 120 5.67 13.70 6.41
N GLU A 121 6.73 14.00 7.15
CA GLU A 121 6.61 14.51 8.52
C GLU A 121 6.14 15.95 8.52
N THR A 122 5.19 16.24 9.42
CA THR A 122 4.66 17.58 9.68
C THR A 122 4.66 17.83 11.19
N GLU A 123 4.57 19.09 11.60
CA GLU A 123 4.42 19.46 13.01
C GLU A 123 3.22 18.74 13.63
N SER A 124 2.09 18.69 12.91
CA SER A 124 0.88 18.02 13.40
C SER A 124 1.04 16.51 13.58
N THR A 125 1.84 15.82 12.75
CA THR A 125 2.15 14.39 12.95
C THR A 125 3.07 14.18 14.15
N THR A 126 4.02 15.07 14.36
CA THR A 126 4.92 15.03 15.52
C THR A 126 4.15 15.24 16.83
N ASP A 127 3.24 16.21 16.87
CA ASP A 127 2.38 16.47 18.02
C ASP A 127 1.46 15.29 18.33
N LEU A 128 0.89 14.69 17.28
CA LEU A 128 0.09 13.48 17.42
C LEU A 128 0.88 12.35 18.07
N ILE A 129 2.07 12.05 17.56
CA ILE A 129 2.93 10.98 18.08
C ILE A 129 3.28 11.25 19.55
N SER A 130 3.63 12.50 19.89
CA SER A 130 3.97 12.91 21.25
C SER A 130 2.79 12.72 22.21
N ARG A 131 1.59 13.11 21.79
CA ARG A 131 0.36 12.92 22.55
C ARG A 131 0.05 11.44 22.77
N LEU A 132 0.11 10.62 21.70
CA LEU A 132 -0.13 9.18 21.79
C LEU A 132 0.86 8.48 22.72
N ALA A 133 2.14 8.83 22.63
CA ALA A 133 3.16 8.31 23.54
C ALA A 133 2.85 8.66 25.01
N SER A 134 2.39 9.90 25.27
CA SER A 134 2.02 10.34 26.62
C SER A 134 0.77 9.64 27.15
N GLU A 135 -0.26 9.47 26.31
CA GLU A 135 -1.54 8.86 26.71
C GLU A 135 -1.44 7.35 26.91
N THR A 136 -0.61 6.67 26.10
CA THR A 136 -0.50 5.20 26.11
C THR A 136 0.70 4.69 26.93
N GLY A 137 1.69 5.53 27.21
CA GLY A 137 2.96 5.12 27.81
C GLY A 137 3.88 4.36 26.84
N LEU A 138 3.51 4.25 25.55
CA LEU A 138 4.31 3.56 24.55
C LEU A 138 5.53 4.40 24.14
N VAL A 139 6.62 3.72 23.79
CA VAL A 139 7.88 4.35 23.39
C VAL A 139 7.93 4.49 21.87
N PRO A 140 7.93 5.72 21.31
CA PRO A 140 8.01 5.93 19.86
C PRO A 140 9.34 5.45 19.29
N PHE A 141 9.27 4.84 18.11
CA PHE A 141 10.46 4.55 17.29
C PHE A 141 10.12 4.68 15.81
N ARG A 142 11.13 5.07 15.03
CA ARG A 142 11.00 5.31 13.60
C ARG A 142 11.18 4.00 12.82
N GLY A 143 10.29 3.74 11.83
CA GLY A 143 10.37 2.59 10.93
C GLY A 143 11.02 2.88 9.57
N ASN A 144 11.27 4.15 9.21
CA ASN A 144 11.84 4.59 7.93
C ASN A 144 13.11 5.42 8.13
N SER A 145 13.90 5.58 7.07
CA SER A 145 15.07 6.46 7.06
C SER A 145 14.66 7.94 6.95
N ARG A 146 15.62 8.82 7.24
CA ARG A 146 15.55 10.26 7.00
C ARG A 146 16.25 10.62 5.68
N VAL A 147 16.01 9.86 4.64
CA VAL A 147 16.75 9.95 3.37
C VAL A 147 16.71 11.34 2.73
N GLU A 148 15.61 12.06 2.90
CA GLU A 148 15.42 13.40 2.34
C GLU A 148 15.94 14.52 3.27
N ASP A 149 16.24 14.22 4.52
CA ASP A 149 16.81 15.18 5.48
C ASP A 149 18.34 15.19 5.39
N TRP A 150 18.87 16.13 4.60
CA TRP A 150 20.31 16.29 4.39
C TRP A 150 21.08 16.73 5.63
N SER A 151 20.40 17.22 6.66
CA SER A 151 20.99 17.59 7.95
C SER A 151 21.16 16.41 8.89
N ALA A 152 20.44 15.31 8.66
CA ALA A 152 20.53 14.11 9.47
C ALA A 152 21.84 13.34 9.24
N PRO A 153 22.37 12.65 10.27
CA PRO A 153 23.52 11.77 10.13
C PRO A 153 23.32 10.73 9.02
N LEU A 154 24.39 10.39 8.29
CA LEU A 154 24.32 9.44 7.18
C LEU A 154 23.69 8.10 7.59
N ALA A 155 23.97 7.61 8.78
CA ALA A 155 23.41 6.36 9.29
C ALA A 155 21.88 6.38 9.41
N GLU A 156 21.28 7.55 9.67
CA GLU A 156 19.81 7.72 9.73
C GLU A 156 19.18 7.89 8.35
N ARG A 157 19.99 8.22 7.34
CA ARG A 157 19.54 8.42 5.96
C ARG A 157 19.58 7.14 5.13
N ILE A 158 20.23 6.09 5.62
CA ILE A 158 20.25 4.78 4.97
C ILE A 158 18.95 4.06 5.30
N GLN A 159 18.26 3.58 4.25
CA GLN A 159 17.03 2.83 4.42
C GLN A 159 17.34 1.51 5.15
N PRO A 160 16.58 1.16 6.21
CA PRO A 160 16.78 -0.12 6.89
C PRO A 160 16.46 -1.28 5.95
N PRO A 161 17.07 -2.47 6.17
CA PRO A 161 16.66 -3.69 5.48
C PRO A 161 15.17 -3.99 5.68
N VAL A 162 14.56 -4.68 4.72
CA VAL A 162 13.13 -5.04 4.78
C VAL A 162 12.82 -5.83 6.06
N GLU A 163 13.71 -6.72 6.47
CA GLU A 163 13.57 -7.53 7.68
C GLU A 163 13.52 -6.66 8.95
N GLN A 164 14.28 -5.58 9.00
CA GLN A 164 14.24 -4.63 10.11
C GLN A 164 12.92 -3.83 10.09
N TRP A 165 12.44 -3.45 8.92
CA TRP A 165 11.15 -2.79 8.77
C TRP A 165 10.00 -3.71 9.21
N LEU A 166 10.00 -4.98 8.80
CA LEU A 166 9.04 -6.00 9.24
C LEU A 166 9.12 -6.25 10.75
N ARG A 167 10.34 -6.28 11.30
CA ARG A 167 10.56 -6.39 12.75
C ARG A 167 9.85 -5.28 13.52
N GLY A 168 9.80 -4.07 12.95
CA GLY A 168 9.06 -2.95 13.53
C GLY A 168 7.59 -3.29 13.77
N PHE A 169 6.91 -3.93 12.81
CA PHE A 169 5.52 -4.36 12.97
C PHE A 169 5.38 -5.50 13.98
N MET A 170 6.30 -6.45 14.01
CA MET A 170 6.25 -7.54 15.00
C MET A 170 6.28 -7.01 16.43
N ASP A 171 7.11 -6.00 16.70
CA ASP A 171 7.34 -5.46 18.04
C ASP A 171 6.35 -4.35 18.43
N ALA A 172 5.68 -3.73 17.47
CA ALA A 172 4.75 -2.64 17.73
C ALA A 172 3.51 -3.10 18.52
N GLU A 173 3.08 -2.27 19.46
CA GLU A 173 1.78 -2.34 20.12
C GLU A 173 0.77 -1.40 19.46
N LEU A 174 1.28 -0.33 18.81
CA LEU A 174 0.51 0.63 18.05
C LEU A 174 1.33 1.14 16.87
N VAL A 175 0.68 1.38 15.73
CA VAL A 175 1.31 1.94 14.53
C VAL A 175 0.66 3.28 14.18
N VAL A 176 1.47 4.30 13.89
CA VAL A 176 1.03 5.58 13.31
C VAL A 176 1.66 5.74 11.95
N THR A 177 0.85 5.97 10.92
CA THR A 177 1.36 5.98 9.55
C THR A 177 0.52 6.83 8.59
N ASP A 178 1.17 7.33 7.53
CA ASP A 178 0.56 7.90 6.32
C ASP A 178 0.77 6.99 5.08
N SER A 179 1.30 5.78 5.29
CA SER A 179 1.68 4.85 4.24
C SER A 179 0.65 3.74 4.02
N PHE A 180 0.30 3.50 2.77
CA PHE A 180 -0.56 2.38 2.38
C PHE A 180 0.03 1.02 2.82
N HIS A 181 1.31 0.77 2.55
CA HIS A 181 1.92 -0.51 2.92
C HIS A 181 2.04 -0.70 4.44
N ALA A 182 2.23 0.38 5.21
CA ALA A 182 2.21 0.25 6.65
C ALA A 182 0.81 -0.09 7.18
N CYS A 183 -0.27 0.40 6.55
CA CYS A 183 -1.63 -0.07 6.86
C CYS A 183 -1.80 -1.56 6.55
N VAL A 184 -1.33 -2.01 5.37
CA VAL A 184 -1.35 -3.42 4.97
C VAL A 184 -0.65 -4.30 5.99
N PHE A 185 0.58 -3.95 6.38
CA PHE A 185 1.34 -4.75 7.35
C PHE A 185 0.80 -4.63 8.77
N SER A 186 0.15 -3.52 9.15
CA SER A 186 -0.59 -3.44 10.41
C SER A 186 -1.75 -4.44 10.45
N ILE A 187 -2.48 -4.59 9.35
CA ILE A 187 -3.54 -5.60 9.21
C ILE A 187 -2.94 -7.00 9.31
N LEU A 188 -1.93 -7.33 8.52
CA LEU A 188 -1.31 -8.67 8.48
C LEU A 188 -0.72 -9.09 9.84
N PHE A 189 -0.13 -8.16 10.59
CA PHE A 189 0.46 -8.43 11.91
C PHE A 189 -0.50 -8.20 13.08
N HIS A 190 -1.80 -7.96 12.83
CA HIS A 190 -2.82 -7.65 13.83
C HIS A 190 -2.40 -6.52 14.78
N LYS A 191 -1.86 -5.44 14.23
CA LYS A 191 -1.43 -4.28 15.02
C LYS A 191 -2.49 -3.19 14.97
N PRO A 192 -2.96 -2.70 16.12
CA PRO A 192 -3.75 -1.48 16.14
C PRO A 192 -3.01 -0.36 15.43
N PHE A 193 -3.70 0.43 14.64
CA PHE A 193 -3.05 1.49 13.88
C PHE A 193 -3.94 2.71 13.69
N VAL A 194 -3.28 3.83 13.41
CA VAL A 194 -3.89 5.11 13.06
C VAL A 194 -3.28 5.58 11.76
N VAL A 195 -4.15 5.98 10.84
CA VAL A 195 -3.74 6.53 9.55
C VAL A 195 -3.87 8.04 9.57
N VAL A 196 -2.78 8.73 9.31
CA VAL A 196 -2.75 10.17 9.06
C VAL A 196 -2.95 10.43 7.56
N GLY A 197 -3.82 11.38 7.23
CA GLY A 197 -4.08 11.71 5.83
C GLY A 197 -2.87 12.39 5.18
N ASN A 198 -2.46 11.84 4.02
CA ASN A 198 -1.42 12.44 3.19
C ASN A 198 -1.96 12.64 1.77
N LYS A 199 -2.36 13.88 1.44
CA LYS A 199 -2.98 14.20 0.15
C LYS A 199 -2.00 14.06 -1.02
N GLU A 200 -0.74 14.37 -0.81
CA GLU A 200 0.29 14.33 -1.84
C GLU A 200 0.53 12.91 -2.36
N ARG A 201 0.47 11.94 -1.45
CA ARG A 201 0.71 10.52 -1.77
C ARG A 201 -0.51 9.76 -2.26
N GLY A 202 -1.68 10.40 -2.30
CA GLY A 202 -2.92 9.79 -2.79
C GLY A 202 -3.66 8.97 -1.72
N LEU A 203 -4.86 9.43 -1.40
CA LEU A 203 -5.69 8.88 -0.32
C LEU A 203 -6.56 7.70 -0.78
N ALA A 204 -6.82 7.58 -2.07
CA ALA A 204 -7.79 6.62 -2.62
C ALA A 204 -7.45 5.17 -2.23
N ARG A 205 -6.17 4.81 -2.26
CA ARG A 205 -5.68 3.46 -1.90
C ARG A 205 -5.96 3.10 -0.46
N VAL A 206 -5.60 4.02 0.45
CA VAL A 206 -5.78 3.79 1.89
C VAL A 206 -7.25 3.72 2.23
N LYS A 207 -8.07 4.65 1.71
CA LYS A 207 -9.52 4.63 1.92
C LYS A 207 -10.15 3.35 1.38
N SER A 208 -9.74 2.89 0.20
CA SER A 208 -10.20 1.63 -0.39
C SER A 208 -9.82 0.43 0.48
N LEU A 209 -8.59 0.38 0.98
CA LEU A 209 -8.13 -0.67 1.88
C LEU A 209 -8.93 -0.69 3.19
N LEU A 210 -9.08 0.46 3.84
CA LEU A 210 -9.83 0.54 5.10
C LEU A 210 -11.30 0.13 4.90
N LYS A 211 -11.94 0.60 3.84
CA LYS A 211 -13.31 0.19 3.48
C LYS A 211 -13.42 -1.31 3.23
N MET A 212 -12.43 -1.91 2.56
CA MET A 212 -12.39 -3.35 2.25
C MET A 212 -12.44 -4.21 3.53
N PHE A 213 -11.83 -3.72 4.62
CA PHE A 213 -11.74 -4.43 5.90
C PHE A 213 -12.65 -3.88 7.01
N GLY A 214 -13.55 -2.93 6.71
CA GLY A 214 -14.42 -2.30 7.71
C GLY A 214 -13.64 -1.50 8.78
N LEU A 215 -12.52 -0.89 8.40
CA LEU A 215 -11.59 -0.20 9.30
C LEU A 215 -11.52 1.31 9.04
N GLU A 216 -12.59 1.92 8.47
CA GLU A 216 -12.61 3.34 8.09
C GLU A 216 -12.39 4.27 9.29
N GLU A 217 -12.75 3.84 10.49
CA GLU A 217 -12.51 4.59 11.72
C GLU A 217 -11.02 4.72 12.07
N ARG A 218 -10.13 3.96 11.44
CA ARG A 218 -8.67 4.11 11.59
C ARG A 218 -8.13 5.31 10.84
N TRP A 219 -8.92 5.86 9.94
CA TRP A 219 -8.61 7.09 9.25
C TRP A 219 -8.88 8.30 10.15
N ASN A 220 -7.86 9.09 10.34
CA ASN A 220 -7.99 10.36 11.05
C ASN A 220 -7.77 11.53 10.09
N SER A 221 -8.86 12.23 9.75
CA SER A 221 -8.79 13.49 8.99
C SER A 221 -8.45 14.69 9.90
N ASP A 222 -8.77 14.59 11.20
CA ASP A 222 -8.63 15.66 12.19
C ASP A 222 -7.85 15.16 13.41
N ILE A 223 -6.58 15.46 13.42
CA ILE A 223 -5.58 15.06 14.43
C ILE A 223 -6.00 15.23 15.91
N PRO A 224 -6.93 16.15 16.32
CA PRO A 224 -7.28 16.34 17.73
C PRO A 224 -8.09 15.23 18.39
N THR A 225 -8.78 14.36 17.63
CA THR A 225 -9.85 13.51 18.18
C THR A 225 -9.67 12.00 17.98
N ILE A 226 -8.48 11.46 18.25
CA ILE A 226 -8.32 10.00 18.19
C ILE A 226 -8.90 9.37 19.46
N SER A 227 -10.02 8.69 19.30
CA SER A 227 -10.48 7.74 20.31
C SER A 227 -9.99 6.34 19.93
N PHE A 228 -9.03 5.81 20.67
CA PHE A 228 -8.58 4.41 20.58
C PHE A 228 -9.60 3.41 21.13
N SER A 229 -10.84 3.85 21.41
CA SER A 229 -11.83 3.09 22.15
C SER A 229 -12.41 1.89 21.41
N LYS A 230 -12.25 1.78 20.09
CA LYS A 230 -12.68 0.60 19.35
C LYS A 230 -11.54 -0.39 19.17
N THR A 231 -11.64 -1.51 19.83
CA THR A 231 -10.83 -2.70 19.51
C THR A 231 -11.16 -3.20 18.12
N ILE A 232 -10.12 -3.59 17.35
CA ILE A 232 -10.31 -4.24 16.05
C ILE A 232 -10.72 -5.68 16.31
N ASP A 233 -11.81 -6.14 15.70
CA ASP A 233 -12.12 -7.55 15.65
C ASP A 233 -11.26 -8.22 14.56
N TRP A 234 -10.15 -8.78 14.98
CA TRP A 234 -9.20 -9.41 14.07
C TRP A 234 -9.75 -10.66 13.40
N LYS A 235 -10.74 -11.31 14.01
CA LYS A 235 -11.40 -12.48 13.41
C LYS A 235 -12.17 -12.08 12.16
N ASP A 236 -12.97 -11.02 12.24
CA ASP A 236 -13.72 -10.49 11.09
C ASP A 236 -12.76 -10.02 9.98
N VAL A 237 -11.64 -9.38 10.37
CA VAL A 237 -10.59 -8.95 9.43
C VAL A 237 -9.94 -10.14 8.72
N ASP A 238 -9.63 -11.22 9.44
CA ASP A 238 -9.04 -12.43 8.86
C ASP A 238 -10.00 -13.14 7.91
N GLU A 239 -11.28 -13.27 8.29
CA GLU A 239 -12.31 -13.83 7.42
C GLU A 239 -12.43 -13.04 6.11
N CYS A 240 -12.46 -11.71 6.20
CA CYS A 240 -12.46 -10.82 5.06
C CYS A 240 -11.19 -10.97 4.19
N LEU A 241 -10.00 -11.05 4.82
CA LEU A 241 -8.73 -11.26 4.12
C LEU A 241 -8.73 -12.56 3.31
N GLU A 242 -9.22 -13.65 3.89
CA GLU A 242 -9.29 -14.93 3.19
C GLU A 242 -10.27 -14.91 2.00
N GLU A 243 -11.40 -14.22 2.09
CA GLU A 243 -12.32 -14.05 0.97
C GLU A 243 -11.66 -13.25 -0.16
N TRP A 244 -10.99 -12.15 0.16
CA TRP A 244 -10.27 -11.35 -0.83
C TRP A 244 -9.06 -12.08 -1.42
N ARG A 245 -8.35 -12.91 -0.63
CA ARG A 245 -7.28 -13.79 -1.14
C ARG A 245 -7.80 -14.74 -2.21
N LYS A 246 -8.94 -15.40 -1.97
CA LYS A 246 -9.55 -16.31 -2.94
C LYS A 246 -9.83 -15.62 -4.26
N SER A 247 -10.53 -14.47 -4.23
CA SER A 247 -10.86 -13.72 -5.44
C SER A 247 -9.61 -13.19 -6.17
N SER A 248 -8.60 -12.76 -5.43
CA SER A 248 -7.33 -12.27 -5.98
C SER A 248 -6.51 -13.41 -6.62
N HIS A 249 -6.51 -14.60 -6.03
CA HIS A 249 -5.87 -15.77 -6.61
C HIS A 249 -6.57 -16.25 -7.87
N ASP A 250 -7.89 -16.11 -7.98
CA ASP A 250 -8.62 -16.46 -9.20
C ASP A 250 -8.18 -15.60 -10.38
N VAL A 251 -7.92 -14.31 -10.16
CA VAL A 251 -7.34 -13.41 -11.16
C VAL A 251 -5.95 -13.90 -11.59
N LEU A 252 -5.10 -14.33 -10.64
CA LEU A 252 -3.76 -14.83 -10.93
C LEU A 252 -3.75 -16.19 -11.63
N ARG A 253 -4.75 -17.03 -11.42
CA ARG A 253 -4.87 -18.36 -12.10
C ARG A 253 -4.93 -18.27 -13.61
N PHE A 254 -5.35 -17.15 -14.16
CA PHE A 254 -5.31 -16.91 -15.60
C PHE A 254 -3.90 -17.08 -16.19
N PHE A 255 -2.86 -16.87 -15.39
CA PHE A 255 -1.45 -17.00 -15.76
C PHE A 255 -0.83 -18.35 -15.38
N LYS A 256 -1.58 -19.32 -14.84
CA LYS A 256 -1.04 -20.67 -14.72
C LYS A 256 -0.63 -21.12 -16.12
N ILE A 257 0.68 -21.09 -16.36
CA ILE A 257 1.28 -21.74 -17.51
C ILE A 257 0.90 -23.19 -17.37
N ASN A 258 0.05 -23.70 -18.27
CA ASN A 258 -0.06 -25.12 -18.47
C ASN A 258 1.36 -25.59 -18.80
N LYS A 259 2.03 -26.20 -17.83
CA LYS A 259 3.19 -27.03 -18.11
C LYS A 259 2.60 -28.27 -18.81
N GLU A 260 2.48 -28.21 -20.14
CA GLU A 260 2.48 -29.41 -20.98
C GLU A 260 3.90 -29.97 -21.06
#